data_da27a4ae280b3291d7168fb68340476d
#
_entry.id   da27a4ae280b3291d7168fb68340476d
#
_cell.length_a   1.000
_cell.length_b   1.000
_cell.length_c   1.000
_cell.angle_alpha   90.00
_cell.angle_beta   90.00
_cell.angle_gamma   90.00
#
_symmetry.space_group_name_H-M   'P 1'
#
loop_
_entity.id
_entity.type
_entity.pdbx_description
1 polymer ?
#
loop_
_entity_poly.entity_id
_entity_poly.type
_entity_poly.pdbx_seq_one_letter_code
_entity_poly.pdbx_strand_id
1 'polypeptide(L)'
;MEALRISLNDYILSGGGANGESYVLKTDPAVMLKLYFPGKVRQPLDEMILARKVFEAGIPTPEPGDYVVTEDGRYGIRFNCIIGKKSYSRAVADDPGNLPRYAEEFAGMCLDLHATHVDTAKFENVKDRYYRLLAESPFFSTGEKDRIGRFISEVPDEDTAIHGDLQFSNAIFAGDKRYFIDLGDFCYGNHLFDVGMVYLCSNLSEDSFIRETFHMPKSLAVRFWRHFAGAYFGEDRSLRDIEEEVLPFAGLKTLIVERDMNQPMPNIRAALEPILR
;
A
#
# COMPACT_ATOMS: atom_id res chain seq x y z
N MET A 1 -15.50 -19.65 -7.07
CA MET A 1 -16.57 -18.83 -6.43
C MET A 1 -17.35 -18.19 -7.55
N GLU A 2 -18.69 -18.28 -7.54
CA GLU A 2 -19.54 -17.61 -8.52
C GLU A 2 -19.81 -16.16 -8.08
N ALA A 3 -19.80 -15.22 -9.04
CA ALA A 3 -20.07 -13.83 -8.74
C ALA A 3 -21.57 -13.56 -8.62
N LEU A 4 -21.97 -12.87 -7.56
CA LEU A 4 -23.35 -12.41 -7.37
C LEU A 4 -23.66 -11.28 -8.38
N ARG A 5 -24.72 -11.40 -9.17
CA ARG A 5 -25.18 -10.33 -10.08
C ARG A 5 -25.85 -9.22 -9.28
N ILE A 6 -25.43 -7.98 -9.54
CA ILE A 6 -25.95 -6.78 -8.89
C ILE A 6 -26.28 -5.69 -9.90
N SER A 7 -27.24 -4.80 -9.54
CA SER A 7 -27.49 -3.58 -10.28
C SER A 7 -26.71 -2.41 -9.67
N LEU A 8 -25.94 -1.70 -10.50
CA LEU A 8 -25.22 -0.50 -10.05
C LEU A 8 -26.18 0.65 -9.70
N ASN A 9 -27.41 0.60 -10.19
CA ASN A 9 -28.47 1.53 -9.83
C ASN A 9 -28.81 1.50 -8.32
N ASP A 10 -28.50 0.43 -7.60
CA ASP A 10 -28.74 0.31 -6.16
C ASP A 10 -27.67 1.02 -5.31
N TYR A 11 -26.64 1.58 -5.94
CA TYR A 11 -25.49 2.17 -5.27
C TYR A 11 -25.34 3.67 -5.58
N ILE A 12 -24.61 4.36 -4.71
CA ILE A 12 -24.18 5.75 -4.86
C ILE A 12 -22.67 5.77 -4.94
N LEU A 13 -22.11 6.44 -5.96
CA LEU A 13 -20.67 6.67 -6.07
C LEU A 13 -20.18 7.46 -4.86
N SER A 14 -19.16 6.92 -4.17
CA SER A 14 -18.59 7.52 -2.96
C SER A 14 -17.11 7.90 -3.10
N GLY A 15 -16.45 7.42 -4.16
CA GLY A 15 -15.06 7.72 -4.42
C GLY A 15 -14.52 6.96 -5.62
N GLY A 16 -13.23 7.19 -5.94
CA GLY A 16 -12.52 6.50 -7.00
C GLY A 16 -11.02 6.53 -6.78
N GLY A 17 -10.31 5.63 -7.43
CA GLY A 17 -8.86 5.50 -7.40
C GLY A 17 -8.33 4.96 -8.73
N ALA A 18 -7.04 4.62 -8.76
CA ALA A 18 -6.36 4.16 -9.98
C ALA A 18 -6.95 2.84 -10.56
N ASN A 19 -7.46 1.95 -9.69
CA ASN A 19 -7.89 0.61 -10.06
C ASN A 19 -9.41 0.45 -10.19
N GLY A 20 -10.19 1.43 -9.72
CA GLY A 20 -11.66 1.31 -9.73
C GLY A 20 -12.37 2.43 -8.97
N GLU A 21 -13.64 2.21 -8.77
CA GLU A 21 -14.57 3.12 -8.12
C GLU A 21 -15.11 2.48 -6.82
N SER A 22 -15.42 3.31 -5.84
CA SER A 22 -16.08 2.92 -4.60
C SER A 22 -17.50 3.44 -4.56
N TYR A 23 -18.42 2.58 -4.15
CA TYR A 23 -19.85 2.87 -4.05
C TYR A 23 -20.38 2.46 -2.68
N VAL A 24 -21.46 3.09 -2.26
CA VAL A 24 -22.21 2.72 -1.04
C VAL A 24 -23.61 2.28 -1.43
N LEU A 25 -24.09 1.18 -0.85
CA LEU A 25 -25.43 0.65 -1.10
C LEU A 25 -26.49 1.62 -0.56
N LYS A 26 -27.48 2.00 -1.38
CA LYS A 26 -28.52 3.00 -1.03
C LYS A 26 -29.37 2.58 0.16
N THR A 27 -29.66 1.28 0.26
CA THR A 27 -30.53 0.72 1.30
C THR A 27 -29.78 0.34 2.58
N ASP A 28 -28.43 0.25 2.50
CA ASP A 28 -27.58 -0.07 3.64
C ASP A 28 -26.22 0.60 3.53
N PRO A 29 -26.00 1.73 4.20
CA PRO A 29 -24.73 2.46 4.15
C PRO A 29 -23.56 1.72 4.82
N ALA A 30 -23.81 0.60 5.51
CA ALA A 30 -22.77 -0.28 6.03
C ALA A 30 -22.18 -1.20 4.97
N VAL A 31 -22.71 -1.20 3.73
CA VAL A 31 -22.18 -1.97 2.61
C VAL A 31 -21.50 -1.05 1.60
N MET A 32 -20.19 -1.24 1.41
CA MET A 32 -19.38 -0.60 0.39
C MET A 32 -19.08 -1.60 -0.74
N LEU A 33 -19.07 -1.13 -1.98
CA LEU A 33 -18.62 -1.87 -3.17
C LEU A 33 -17.37 -1.22 -3.73
N LYS A 34 -16.29 -1.99 -3.88
CA LYS A 34 -15.13 -1.65 -4.72
C LYS A 34 -15.35 -2.30 -6.09
N LEU A 35 -15.55 -1.49 -7.13
CA LEU A 35 -15.80 -1.94 -8.51
C LEU A 35 -14.59 -1.64 -9.37
N TYR A 36 -13.99 -2.65 -9.97
CA TYR A 36 -12.75 -2.52 -10.71
C TYR A 36 -12.95 -2.02 -12.13
N PHE A 37 -12.01 -1.20 -12.62
CA PHE A 37 -11.94 -0.85 -14.04
C PHE A 37 -11.47 -2.05 -14.85
N PRO A 38 -12.03 -2.28 -16.06
CA PRO A 38 -11.60 -3.35 -16.93
C PRO A 38 -10.09 -3.31 -17.21
N GLY A 39 -9.41 -4.42 -17.02
CA GLY A 39 -7.96 -4.56 -17.28
C GLY A 39 -7.02 -3.91 -16.26
N LYS A 40 -7.54 -3.25 -15.22
CA LYS A 40 -6.71 -2.64 -14.16
C LYS A 40 -6.32 -3.62 -13.06
N VAL A 41 -7.18 -4.57 -12.75
CA VAL A 41 -6.88 -5.67 -11.82
C VAL A 41 -6.81 -6.95 -12.62
N ARG A 42 -5.70 -7.67 -12.50
CA ARG A 42 -5.44 -8.88 -13.32
C ARG A 42 -6.52 -9.93 -13.14
N GLN A 43 -6.85 -10.23 -11.90
CA GLN A 43 -7.88 -11.20 -11.53
C GLN A 43 -8.64 -10.69 -10.29
N PRO A 44 -9.79 -10.03 -10.46
CA PRO A 44 -10.58 -9.53 -9.33
C PRO A 44 -10.96 -10.61 -8.31
N LEU A 45 -11.09 -11.87 -8.74
CA LEU A 45 -11.34 -13.01 -7.86
C LEU A 45 -10.14 -13.30 -6.94
N ASP A 46 -8.92 -13.17 -7.44
CA ASP A 46 -7.71 -13.39 -6.62
C ASP A 46 -7.59 -12.31 -5.54
N GLU A 47 -7.96 -11.07 -5.85
CA GLU A 47 -8.00 -9.98 -4.87
C GLU A 47 -9.05 -10.26 -3.78
N MET A 48 -10.22 -10.81 -4.15
CA MET A 48 -11.24 -11.24 -3.19
C MET A 48 -10.74 -12.37 -2.28
N ILE A 49 -10.06 -13.38 -2.86
CA ILE A 49 -9.50 -14.50 -2.10
C ILE A 49 -8.43 -14.00 -1.13
N LEU A 50 -7.55 -13.10 -1.60
CA LEU A 50 -6.52 -12.47 -0.77
C LEU A 50 -7.14 -11.65 0.36
N ALA A 51 -8.13 -10.80 0.08
CA ALA A 51 -8.80 -9.99 1.09
C ALA A 51 -9.39 -10.85 2.23
N ARG A 52 -9.99 -12.00 1.89
CA ARG A 52 -10.47 -12.95 2.91
C ARG A 52 -9.35 -13.55 3.75
N LYS A 53 -8.26 -14.00 3.11
CA LYS A 53 -7.11 -14.54 3.82
C LYS A 53 -6.50 -13.52 4.78
N VAL A 54 -6.41 -12.24 4.37
CA VAL A 54 -5.88 -11.15 5.19
C VAL A 54 -6.79 -10.87 6.38
N PHE A 55 -8.10 -10.80 6.16
CA PHE A 55 -9.09 -10.64 7.24
C PHE A 55 -9.05 -11.81 8.24
N GLU A 56 -9.00 -13.05 7.74
CA GLU A 56 -8.90 -14.27 8.56
C GLU A 56 -7.57 -14.37 9.33
N ALA A 57 -6.51 -13.75 8.82
CA ALA A 57 -5.22 -13.63 9.53
C ALA A 57 -5.28 -12.62 10.69
N GLY A 58 -6.40 -11.91 10.89
CA GLY A 58 -6.59 -10.96 11.98
C GLY A 58 -6.03 -9.57 11.70
N ILE A 59 -5.62 -9.29 10.47
CA ILE A 59 -5.17 -7.94 10.08
C ILE A 59 -6.39 -6.99 10.13
N PRO A 60 -6.29 -5.83 10.81
CA PRO A 60 -7.36 -4.86 10.89
C PRO A 60 -7.70 -4.28 9.51
N THR A 61 -8.73 -4.80 8.87
CA THR A 61 -9.20 -4.37 7.53
C THR A 61 -10.71 -4.49 7.46
N PRO A 62 -11.40 -3.76 6.55
CA PRO A 62 -12.82 -3.99 6.31
C PRO A 62 -13.11 -5.45 5.94
N GLU A 63 -14.11 -6.04 6.58
CA GLU A 63 -14.49 -7.43 6.30
C GLU A 63 -14.97 -7.56 4.84
N PRO A 64 -14.37 -8.47 4.04
CA PRO A 64 -14.80 -8.73 2.68
C PRO A 64 -16.09 -9.56 2.64
N GLY A 65 -17.07 -9.06 1.90
CA GLY A 65 -18.37 -9.71 1.70
C GLY A 65 -18.44 -10.52 0.41
N ASP A 66 -19.35 -10.14 -0.51
CA ASP A 66 -19.60 -10.87 -1.75
C ASP A 66 -18.64 -10.45 -2.88
N TYR A 67 -18.25 -11.43 -3.70
CA TYR A 67 -17.72 -11.19 -5.03
C TYR A 67 -18.89 -10.94 -5.98
N VAL A 68 -18.85 -9.83 -6.71
CA VAL A 68 -20.01 -9.39 -7.50
C VAL A 68 -19.65 -9.11 -8.96
N VAL A 69 -20.67 -9.12 -9.81
CA VAL A 69 -20.59 -8.65 -11.20
C VAL A 69 -21.78 -7.77 -11.53
N THR A 70 -21.53 -6.63 -12.15
CA THR A 70 -22.55 -5.68 -12.59
C THR A 70 -23.14 -6.07 -13.94
N GLU A 71 -24.24 -5.39 -14.36
CA GLU A 71 -24.90 -5.64 -15.65
C GLU A 71 -23.99 -5.32 -16.86
N ASP A 72 -23.06 -4.36 -16.71
CA ASP A 72 -22.05 -4.01 -17.72
C ASP A 72 -20.81 -4.92 -17.70
N GLY A 73 -20.81 -5.98 -16.88
CA GLY A 73 -19.76 -7.01 -16.84
C GLY A 73 -18.55 -6.65 -15.99
N ARG A 74 -18.56 -5.54 -15.24
CA ARG A 74 -17.48 -5.20 -14.31
C ARG A 74 -17.58 -6.04 -13.05
N TYR A 75 -16.42 -6.49 -12.55
CA TYR A 75 -16.32 -7.24 -11.31
C TYR A 75 -15.98 -6.32 -10.14
N GLY A 76 -16.42 -6.71 -8.95
CA GLY A 76 -16.18 -5.98 -7.73
C GLY A 76 -16.26 -6.85 -6.48
N ILE A 77 -15.96 -6.23 -5.36
CA ILE A 77 -16.02 -6.84 -4.03
C ILE A 77 -16.83 -5.92 -3.12
N ARG A 78 -17.81 -6.50 -2.42
CA ARG A 78 -18.46 -5.83 -1.29
C ARG A 78 -17.57 -5.90 -0.06
N PHE A 79 -17.60 -4.86 0.75
CA PHE A 79 -16.94 -4.79 2.04
C PHE A 79 -17.86 -4.17 3.07
N ASN A 80 -17.65 -4.49 4.33
CA ASN A 80 -18.23 -3.72 5.41
C ASN A 80 -17.68 -2.28 5.37
N CYS A 81 -18.59 -1.30 5.24
CA CYS A 81 -18.21 0.11 5.18
C CYS A 81 -17.80 0.63 6.55
N ILE A 82 -16.62 1.21 6.66
CA ILE A 82 -16.18 1.89 7.87
C ILE A 82 -16.78 3.30 7.88
N ILE A 83 -17.87 3.47 8.62
CA ILE A 83 -18.60 4.74 8.69
C ILE A 83 -17.79 5.77 9.47
N GLY A 84 -17.74 7.01 8.96
CA GLY A 84 -16.98 8.10 9.59
C GLY A 84 -15.47 7.97 9.48
N LYS A 85 -14.99 7.10 8.58
CA LYS A 85 -13.56 6.92 8.34
C LYS A 85 -12.87 8.17 7.82
N LYS A 86 -11.59 8.33 8.23
CA LYS A 86 -10.67 9.34 7.69
C LYS A 86 -9.30 8.69 7.46
N SER A 87 -8.67 8.95 6.33
CA SER A 87 -7.28 8.48 6.11
C SER A 87 -6.29 9.41 6.81
N TYR A 88 -5.11 8.90 7.13
CA TYR A 88 -4.06 9.73 7.73
C TYR A 88 -3.63 10.87 6.80
N SER A 89 -3.61 10.66 5.48
CA SER A 89 -3.33 11.72 4.52
C SER A 89 -4.34 12.87 4.64
N ARG A 90 -5.64 12.57 4.68
CA ARG A 90 -6.69 13.57 4.86
C ARG A 90 -6.67 14.22 6.24
N ALA A 91 -6.35 13.45 7.28
CA ALA A 91 -6.23 14.00 8.62
C ALA A 91 -5.13 15.05 8.71
N VAL A 92 -3.96 14.75 8.13
CA VAL A 92 -2.84 15.69 8.05
C VAL A 92 -3.16 16.92 7.19
N ALA A 93 -3.86 16.73 6.06
CA ALA A 93 -4.25 17.83 5.19
C ALA A 93 -5.23 18.80 5.88
N ASP A 94 -6.20 18.25 6.61
CA ASP A 94 -7.24 19.04 7.29
C ASP A 94 -6.77 19.67 8.60
N ASP A 95 -5.80 19.03 9.28
CA ASP A 95 -5.31 19.45 10.59
C ASP A 95 -3.78 19.25 10.70
N PRO A 96 -2.98 20.10 9.99
CA PRO A 96 -1.52 20.00 9.98
C PRO A 96 -0.85 20.23 11.34
N GLY A 97 -1.58 20.84 12.30
CA GLY A 97 -1.09 21.06 13.66
C GLY A 97 -0.91 19.77 14.46
N ASN A 98 -1.75 18.77 14.20
CA ASN A 98 -1.70 17.44 14.81
C ASN A 98 -0.90 16.40 14.00
N LEU A 99 -0.15 16.83 12.98
CA LEU A 99 0.69 15.93 12.16
C LEU A 99 1.59 15.00 12.98
N PRO A 100 2.30 15.44 14.05
CA PRO A 100 3.13 14.54 14.83
C PRO A 100 2.33 13.35 15.39
N ARG A 101 1.19 13.61 16.01
CA ARG A 101 0.30 12.57 16.53
C ARG A 101 -0.17 11.60 15.46
N TYR A 102 -0.58 12.11 14.29
CA TYR A 102 -1.02 11.24 13.18
C TYR A 102 0.11 10.35 12.66
N ALA A 103 1.34 10.86 12.60
CA ALA A 103 2.50 10.10 12.18
C ALA A 103 2.89 9.01 13.20
N GLU A 104 2.83 9.33 14.50
CA GLU A 104 3.07 8.38 15.58
C GLU A 104 2.00 7.28 15.64
N GLU A 105 0.72 7.64 15.49
CA GLU A 105 -0.36 6.65 15.43
C GLU A 105 -0.21 5.72 14.22
N PHE A 106 0.15 6.26 13.05
CA PHE A 106 0.41 5.47 11.85
C PHE A 106 1.63 4.56 12.03
N ALA A 107 2.71 5.05 12.65
CA ALA A 107 3.88 4.24 12.97
C ALA A 107 3.53 3.07 13.91
N GLY A 108 2.72 3.32 14.93
CA GLY A 108 2.21 2.26 15.82
C GLY A 108 1.43 1.18 15.07
N MET A 109 0.53 1.59 14.15
CA MET A 109 -0.19 0.62 13.28
C MET A 109 0.78 -0.21 12.44
N CYS A 110 1.82 0.41 11.88
CA CYS A 110 2.81 -0.29 11.08
C CYS A 110 3.64 -1.26 11.91
N LEU A 111 4.03 -0.88 13.14
CA LEU A 111 4.73 -1.77 14.08
C LEU A 111 3.88 -3.00 14.42
N ASP A 112 2.59 -2.81 14.71
CA ASP A 112 1.67 -3.91 14.99
C ASP A 112 1.53 -4.85 13.78
N LEU A 113 1.42 -4.30 12.56
CA LEU A 113 1.37 -5.08 11.32
C LEU A 113 2.64 -5.90 11.16
N HIS A 114 3.80 -5.26 11.24
CA HIS A 114 5.11 -5.89 11.02
C HIS A 114 5.55 -6.81 12.16
N ALA A 115 4.87 -6.78 13.31
CA ALA A 115 5.02 -7.77 14.38
C ALA A 115 4.07 -8.97 14.23
N THR A 116 3.12 -8.92 13.29
CA THR A 116 2.14 -9.99 13.08
C THR A 116 2.73 -11.09 12.23
N HIS A 117 2.95 -12.27 12.82
CA HIS A 117 3.36 -13.46 12.08
C HIS A 117 2.20 -14.04 11.27
N VAL A 118 2.47 -14.46 10.03
CA VAL A 118 1.47 -15.04 9.14
C VAL A 118 1.85 -16.43 8.66
N ASP A 119 0.85 -17.19 8.24
CA ASP A 119 1.06 -18.50 7.61
C ASP A 119 1.65 -18.33 6.20
N THR A 120 2.95 -18.56 6.07
CA THR A 120 3.72 -18.40 4.81
C THR A 120 3.20 -19.28 3.67
N ALA A 121 2.44 -20.35 3.97
CA ALA A 121 1.80 -21.17 2.93
C ALA A 121 0.59 -20.49 2.29
N LYS A 122 0.05 -19.44 2.92
CA LYS A 122 -1.15 -18.73 2.43
C LYS A 122 -0.82 -17.46 1.66
N PHE A 123 0.36 -16.89 1.84
CA PHE A 123 0.75 -15.60 1.29
C PHE A 123 2.04 -15.69 0.48
N GLU A 124 2.25 -14.77 -0.45
CA GLU A 124 3.45 -14.65 -1.25
C GLU A 124 4.61 -14.08 -0.41
N ASN A 125 5.83 -14.56 -0.63
CA ASN A 125 7.03 -13.90 -0.10
C ASN A 125 7.32 -12.61 -0.88
N VAL A 126 7.63 -11.53 -0.19
CA VAL A 126 7.93 -10.24 -0.82
C VAL A 126 9.15 -10.33 -1.73
N LYS A 127 10.19 -11.12 -1.37
CA LYS A 127 11.38 -11.31 -2.22
C LYS A 127 11.02 -11.98 -3.54
N ASP A 128 10.17 -13.02 -3.52
CA ASP A 128 9.72 -13.73 -4.75
C ASP A 128 9.00 -12.77 -5.68
N ARG A 129 8.18 -11.87 -5.13
CA ARG A 129 7.54 -10.81 -5.89
C ARG A 129 8.56 -9.90 -6.57
N TYR A 130 9.56 -9.42 -5.83
CA TYR A 130 10.58 -8.53 -6.38
C TYR A 130 11.50 -9.23 -7.39
N TYR A 131 11.84 -10.51 -7.19
CA TYR A 131 12.57 -11.29 -8.19
C TYR A 131 11.80 -11.42 -9.50
N ARG A 132 10.49 -11.68 -9.43
CA ARG A 132 9.63 -11.74 -10.61
C ARG A 132 9.57 -10.38 -11.33
N LEU A 133 9.32 -9.29 -10.61
CA LEU A 133 9.30 -7.94 -11.17
C LEU A 133 10.64 -7.57 -11.82
N LEU A 134 11.74 -7.92 -11.18
CA LEU A 134 13.09 -7.67 -11.69
C LEU A 134 13.38 -8.46 -12.97
N ALA A 135 13.00 -9.73 -13.00
CA ALA A 135 13.16 -10.58 -14.19
C ALA A 135 12.37 -10.03 -15.38
N GLU A 136 11.13 -9.61 -15.15
CA GLU A 136 10.20 -9.10 -16.19
C GLU A 136 10.54 -7.66 -16.64
N SER A 137 11.27 -6.87 -15.84
CA SER A 137 11.54 -5.48 -16.17
C SER A 137 12.42 -5.32 -17.42
N PRO A 138 11.97 -4.55 -18.43
CA PRO A 138 12.77 -4.24 -19.61
C PRO A 138 13.75 -3.07 -19.39
N PHE A 139 13.65 -2.38 -18.25
CA PHE A 139 14.34 -1.12 -18.02
C PHE A 139 15.69 -1.27 -17.31
N PHE A 140 16.06 -2.48 -16.87
CA PHE A 140 17.33 -2.77 -16.19
C PHE A 140 18.21 -3.69 -17.04
N SER A 141 19.50 -3.36 -17.16
CA SER A 141 20.52 -4.23 -17.73
C SER A 141 20.74 -5.49 -16.89
N THR A 142 21.30 -6.54 -17.47
CA THR A 142 21.62 -7.79 -16.75
C THR A 142 22.49 -7.51 -15.52
N GLY A 143 23.52 -6.66 -15.64
CA GLY A 143 24.40 -6.34 -14.51
C GLY A 143 23.71 -5.58 -13.38
N GLU A 144 22.74 -4.71 -13.68
CA GLU A 144 21.90 -4.06 -12.68
C GLU A 144 20.97 -5.06 -12.01
N LYS A 145 20.34 -5.95 -12.79
CA LYS A 145 19.48 -7.02 -12.26
C LYS A 145 20.25 -7.93 -11.30
N ASP A 146 21.48 -8.29 -11.63
CA ASP A 146 22.34 -9.13 -10.77
C ASP A 146 22.67 -8.43 -9.44
N ARG A 147 22.95 -7.12 -9.46
CA ARG A 147 23.22 -6.34 -8.25
C ARG A 147 21.99 -6.17 -7.38
N ILE A 148 20.85 -5.82 -7.99
CA ILE A 148 19.57 -5.71 -7.28
C ILE A 148 19.15 -7.05 -6.70
N GLY A 149 19.29 -8.14 -7.47
CA GLY A 149 18.97 -9.49 -7.01
C GLY A 149 19.82 -9.91 -5.82
N ARG A 150 21.11 -9.57 -5.82
CA ARG A 150 22.03 -9.82 -4.69
C ARG A 150 21.56 -9.04 -3.45
N PHE A 151 21.29 -7.75 -3.58
CA PHE A 151 20.74 -6.94 -2.48
C PHE A 151 19.48 -7.59 -1.87
N ILE A 152 18.51 -7.99 -2.72
CA ILE A 152 17.29 -8.65 -2.24
C ILE A 152 17.63 -9.95 -1.50
N SER A 153 18.61 -10.73 -1.96
CA SER A 153 19.01 -11.99 -1.32
C SER A 153 19.62 -11.81 0.07
N GLU A 154 20.28 -10.67 0.30
CA GLU A 154 20.96 -10.34 1.56
C GLU A 154 19.98 -9.79 2.63
N VAL A 155 18.77 -9.35 2.23
CA VAL A 155 17.73 -8.95 3.19
C VAL A 155 17.31 -10.16 4.03
N PRO A 156 17.21 -10.05 5.37
CA PRO A 156 16.73 -11.15 6.21
C PRO A 156 15.36 -11.67 5.80
N ASP A 157 15.15 -12.98 5.91
CA ASP A 157 13.84 -13.60 5.73
C ASP A 157 13.03 -13.46 7.03
N GLU A 158 11.80 -13.01 6.91
CA GLU A 158 10.86 -12.87 8.01
C GLU A 158 9.50 -13.44 7.58
N ASP A 159 8.72 -13.94 8.53
CA ASP A 159 7.38 -14.47 8.31
C ASP A 159 6.29 -13.50 8.76
N THR A 160 6.62 -12.20 8.83
CA THR A 160 5.75 -11.13 9.29
C THR A 160 4.97 -10.47 8.16
N ALA A 161 3.82 -9.93 8.51
CA ALA A 161 2.89 -9.30 7.57
C ALA A 161 3.50 -8.06 6.90
N ILE A 162 3.31 -7.95 5.59
CA ILE A 162 3.66 -6.80 4.74
C ILE A 162 2.40 -6.34 4.01
N HIS A 163 2.10 -5.05 4.07
CA HIS A 163 0.99 -4.45 3.33
C HIS A 163 1.20 -4.51 1.80
N GLY A 164 2.45 -4.31 1.37
CA GLY A 164 2.87 -4.30 -0.04
C GLY A 164 2.76 -2.93 -0.72
N ASP A 165 1.73 -2.15 -0.38
CA ASP A 165 1.52 -0.76 -0.81
C ASP A 165 1.24 0.15 0.40
N LEU A 166 2.15 0.15 1.38
CA LEU A 166 1.98 0.89 2.63
C LEU A 166 2.19 2.39 2.42
N GLN A 167 1.10 3.13 2.48
CA GLN A 167 1.11 4.58 2.39
C GLN A 167 0.05 5.20 3.30
N PHE A 168 0.23 6.46 3.68
CA PHE A 168 -0.64 7.12 4.67
C PHE A 168 -2.09 7.37 4.18
N SER A 169 -2.42 7.11 2.92
CA SER A 169 -3.81 7.06 2.44
C SER A 169 -4.44 5.67 2.59
N ASN A 170 -3.63 4.60 2.69
CA ASN A 170 -4.07 3.21 2.83
C ASN A 170 -4.24 2.78 4.29
N ALA A 171 -4.03 3.69 5.23
CA ALA A 171 -4.42 3.53 6.62
C ALA A 171 -5.50 4.54 6.99
N ILE A 172 -6.57 4.05 7.63
CA ILE A 172 -7.74 4.84 8.00
C ILE A 172 -8.08 4.63 9.47
N PHE A 173 -8.76 5.61 10.05
CA PHE A 173 -9.31 5.48 11.39
C PHE A 173 -10.77 5.96 11.45
N ALA A 174 -11.53 5.41 12.41
CA ALA A 174 -12.88 5.82 12.74
C ALA A 174 -13.06 5.70 14.27
N GLY A 175 -13.14 6.84 14.97
CA GLY A 175 -13.00 6.85 16.42
C GLY A 175 -11.67 6.25 16.86
N ASP A 176 -11.72 5.28 17.76
CA ASP A 176 -10.53 4.60 18.29
C ASP A 176 -10.07 3.39 17.47
N LYS A 177 -10.82 3.04 16.42
CA LYS A 177 -10.48 1.91 15.56
C LYS A 177 -9.59 2.33 14.41
N ARG A 178 -8.65 1.46 14.05
CA ARG A 178 -7.67 1.64 12.98
C ARG A 178 -7.78 0.48 12.00
N TYR A 179 -7.61 0.77 10.70
CA TYR A 179 -7.74 -0.24 9.64
C TYR A 179 -6.76 0.05 8.52
N PHE A 180 -6.23 -1.02 7.92
CA PHE A 180 -5.58 -0.96 6.61
C PHE A 180 -6.61 -1.21 5.51
N ILE A 181 -6.44 -0.54 4.38
CA ILE A 181 -7.25 -0.72 3.17
C ILE A 181 -6.35 -0.91 1.96
N ASP A 182 -6.91 -1.42 0.87
CA ASP A 182 -6.18 -1.65 -0.39
C ASP A 182 -5.04 -2.66 -0.24
N LEU A 183 -5.36 -3.82 0.34
CA LEU A 183 -4.45 -4.91 0.65
C LEU A 183 -4.27 -5.90 -0.52
N GLY A 184 -4.48 -5.46 -1.77
CA GLY A 184 -4.29 -6.29 -2.97
C GLY A 184 -2.85 -6.73 -3.19
N ASP A 185 -1.90 -6.05 -2.57
CA ASP A 185 -0.47 -6.36 -2.60
C ASP A 185 0.05 -6.97 -1.29
N PHE A 186 -0.84 -7.43 -0.41
CA PHE A 186 -0.45 -8.04 0.86
C PHE A 186 0.44 -9.27 0.64
N CYS A 187 1.48 -9.38 1.44
CA CYS A 187 2.48 -10.47 1.38
C CYS A 187 3.14 -10.64 2.76
N TYR A 188 4.21 -11.43 2.83
CA TYR A 188 5.03 -11.53 4.04
C TYR A 188 6.50 -11.28 3.73
N GLY A 189 7.26 -10.88 4.74
CA GLY A 189 8.71 -10.69 4.69
C GLY A 189 9.20 -9.52 5.51
N ASN A 190 10.37 -8.98 5.14
CA ASN A 190 11.01 -7.91 5.88
C ASN A 190 10.26 -6.59 5.76
N HIS A 191 10.02 -5.95 6.91
CA HIS A 191 9.26 -4.71 7.05
C HIS A 191 9.80 -3.52 6.24
N LEU A 192 11.10 -3.50 5.92
CA LEU A 192 11.69 -2.40 5.17
C LEU A 192 11.12 -2.27 3.74
N PHE A 193 10.56 -3.35 3.17
CA PHE A 193 9.84 -3.25 1.90
C PHE A 193 8.61 -2.35 1.99
N ASP A 194 7.92 -2.31 3.13
CA ASP A 194 6.79 -1.40 3.36
C ASP A 194 7.26 0.01 3.73
N VAL A 195 8.24 0.12 4.64
CA VAL A 195 8.78 1.42 5.06
C VAL A 195 9.38 2.17 3.87
N GLY A 196 9.99 1.46 2.91
CA GLY A 196 10.45 2.02 1.64
C GLY A 196 9.33 2.72 0.85
N MET A 197 8.08 2.21 0.88
CA MET A 197 6.94 2.88 0.24
C MET A 197 6.56 4.16 0.97
N VAL A 198 6.55 4.17 2.30
CA VAL A 198 6.30 5.39 3.09
C VAL A 198 7.34 6.47 2.75
N TYR A 199 8.62 6.08 2.66
CA TYR A 199 9.70 7.00 2.28
C TYR A 199 9.56 7.52 0.85
N LEU A 200 9.26 6.65 -0.11
CA LEU A 200 9.00 7.03 -1.50
C LEU A 200 7.90 8.10 -1.58
N CYS A 201 6.75 7.82 -0.97
CA CYS A 201 5.59 8.72 -0.97
C CYS A 201 5.88 10.06 -0.30
N SER A 202 6.73 10.06 0.73
CA SER A 202 7.02 11.28 1.51
C SER A 202 8.14 12.13 0.90
N ASN A 203 9.22 11.51 0.42
CA ASN A 203 10.46 12.20 0.10
C ASN A 203 10.83 12.18 -1.38
N LEU A 204 10.55 11.08 -2.10
CA LEU A 204 10.99 10.92 -3.49
C LEU A 204 9.94 11.35 -4.51
N SER A 205 8.64 11.26 -4.17
CA SER A 205 7.55 11.64 -5.06
C SER A 205 7.51 13.14 -5.35
N GLU A 206 7.06 13.51 -6.54
CA GLU A 206 6.87 14.90 -6.97
C GLU A 206 5.74 15.58 -6.17
N ASP A 207 5.85 16.90 -5.95
CA ASP A 207 4.84 17.68 -5.21
C ASP A 207 3.44 17.61 -5.87
N SER A 208 3.39 17.59 -7.20
CA SER A 208 2.13 17.42 -7.96
C SER A 208 1.45 16.10 -7.62
N PHE A 209 2.18 14.99 -7.65
CA PHE A 209 1.66 13.67 -7.29
C PHE A 209 1.16 13.63 -5.84
N ILE A 210 1.93 14.20 -4.91
CA ILE A 210 1.56 14.23 -3.49
C ILE A 210 0.27 15.04 -3.28
N ARG A 211 0.12 16.19 -3.96
CA ARG A 211 -1.09 17.01 -3.89
C ARG A 211 -2.31 16.29 -4.46
N GLU A 212 -2.16 15.62 -5.58
CA GLU A 212 -3.26 14.91 -6.23
C GLU A 212 -3.68 13.66 -5.44
N THR A 213 -2.70 12.88 -4.97
CA THR A 213 -2.96 11.59 -4.32
C THR A 213 -3.27 11.74 -2.82
N PHE A 214 -2.52 12.59 -2.12
CA PHE A 214 -2.60 12.71 -0.66
C PHE A 214 -3.24 14.01 -0.18
N HIS A 215 -3.56 14.92 -1.12
CA HIS A 215 -4.23 16.20 -0.87
C HIS A 215 -3.47 17.15 0.07
N MET A 216 -2.16 17.00 0.16
CA MET A 216 -1.29 17.83 0.98
C MET A 216 -0.03 18.26 0.20
N PRO A 217 0.64 19.36 0.58
CA PRO A 217 1.92 19.73 -0.03
C PRO A 217 3.05 18.78 0.41
N LYS A 218 4.07 18.60 -0.44
CA LYS A 218 5.24 17.76 -0.15
C LYS A 218 5.90 18.10 1.18
N SER A 219 5.92 19.38 1.58
CA SER A 219 6.48 19.78 2.88
C SER A 219 5.82 19.12 4.08
N LEU A 220 4.52 18.84 4.02
CA LEU A 220 3.82 18.09 5.06
C LEU A 220 4.15 16.60 5.00
N ALA A 221 4.26 16.01 3.81
CA ALA A 221 4.66 14.61 3.66
C ALA A 221 6.07 14.35 4.20
N VAL A 222 7.04 15.25 3.91
CA VAL A 222 8.40 15.19 4.48
C VAL A 222 8.41 15.34 6.00
N ARG A 223 7.58 16.23 6.54
CA ARG A 223 7.44 16.36 8.01
C ARG A 223 6.81 15.11 8.62
N PHE A 224 5.81 14.53 7.94
CA PHE A 224 5.19 13.26 8.38
C PHE A 224 6.22 12.15 8.47
N TRP A 225 7.06 11.99 7.44
CA TRP A 225 8.16 11.02 7.46
C TRP A 225 9.06 11.16 8.68
N ARG A 226 9.48 12.37 9.02
CA ARG A 226 10.39 12.60 10.17
C ARG A 226 9.80 12.13 11.49
N HIS A 227 8.52 12.41 11.74
CA HIS A 227 7.83 11.95 12.95
C HIS A 227 7.57 10.44 12.90
N PHE A 228 7.16 9.93 11.72
CA PHE A 228 6.99 8.50 11.51
C PHE A 228 8.30 7.73 11.77
N ALA A 229 9.40 8.16 11.18
CA ALA A 229 10.69 7.49 11.32
C ALA A 229 11.16 7.45 12.79
N GLY A 230 11.05 8.56 13.52
CA GLY A 230 11.38 8.59 14.95
C GLY A 230 10.51 7.65 15.78
N ALA A 231 9.20 7.64 15.54
CA ALA A 231 8.27 6.77 16.25
C ALA A 231 8.43 5.28 15.88
N TYR A 232 8.77 4.99 14.62
CA TYR A 232 8.90 3.61 14.12
C TYR A 232 10.24 2.96 14.50
N PHE A 233 11.36 3.68 14.31
CA PHE A 233 12.71 3.14 14.53
C PHE A 233 13.28 3.45 15.93
N GLY A 234 12.61 4.31 16.70
CA GLY A 234 13.09 4.80 17.99
C GLY A 234 13.95 6.07 17.87
N GLU A 235 13.95 6.85 18.93
CA GLU A 235 14.65 8.16 18.99
C GLU A 235 16.19 8.02 19.07
N ASP A 236 16.70 6.85 19.39
CA ASP A 236 18.14 6.60 19.52
C ASP A 236 18.87 6.54 18.18
N ARG A 237 18.12 6.42 17.07
CA ARG A 237 18.68 6.37 15.72
C ARG A 237 18.65 7.74 15.03
N SER A 238 19.74 8.10 14.36
CA SER A 238 19.72 9.33 13.56
C SER A 238 18.81 9.17 12.34
N LEU A 239 18.10 10.26 11.98
CA LEU A 239 17.26 10.26 10.77
C LEU A 239 18.06 9.91 9.51
N ARG A 240 19.32 10.35 9.45
CA ARG A 240 20.21 10.03 8.33
C ARG A 240 20.48 8.55 8.19
N ASP A 241 20.80 7.85 9.28
CA ASP A 241 21.08 6.40 9.25
C ASP A 241 19.83 5.61 8.86
N ILE A 242 18.65 6.05 9.33
CA ILE A 242 17.37 5.47 8.93
C ILE A 242 17.12 5.67 7.43
N GLU A 243 17.33 6.86 6.92
CA GLU A 243 17.12 7.17 5.50
C GLU A 243 18.12 6.43 4.60
N GLU A 244 19.38 6.29 5.01
CA GLU A 244 20.39 5.50 4.28
C GLU A 244 19.98 4.01 4.21
N GLU A 245 19.42 3.43 5.28
CA GLU A 245 18.92 2.05 5.31
C GLU A 245 17.66 1.84 4.45
N VAL A 246 16.72 2.78 4.50
CA VAL A 246 15.41 2.68 3.82
C VAL A 246 15.49 3.02 2.34
N LEU A 247 16.44 3.87 1.94
CA LEU A 247 16.55 4.40 0.58
C LEU A 247 16.58 3.31 -0.52
N PRO A 248 17.35 2.20 -0.41
CA PRO A 248 17.34 1.14 -1.40
C PRO A 248 15.95 0.47 -1.56
N PHE A 249 15.21 0.29 -0.47
CA PHE A 249 13.86 -0.28 -0.51
C PHE A 249 12.85 0.65 -1.19
N ALA A 250 12.97 1.95 -0.97
CA ALA A 250 12.21 2.94 -1.74
C ALA A 250 12.57 2.88 -3.23
N GLY A 251 13.86 2.72 -3.54
CA GLY A 251 14.36 2.53 -4.90
C GLY A 251 13.80 1.28 -5.57
N LEU A 252 13.65 0.15 -4.86
CA LEU A 252 13.04 -1.07 -5.39
C LEU A 252 11.60 -0.86 -5.88
N LYS A 253 10.86 0.12 -5.33
CA LYS A 253 9.51 0.46 -5.82
C LYS A 253 9.50 0.92 -7.28
N THR A 254 10.65 1.34 -7.83
CA THR A 254 10.79 1.61 -9.27
C THR A 254 10.31 0.46 -10.13
N LEU A 255 10.56 -0.79 -9.72
CA LEU A 255 10.13 -1.97 -10.47
C LEU A 255 8.60 -2.04 -10.63
N ILE A 256 7.86 -1.62 -9.61
CA ILE A 256 6.39 -1.57 -9.64
C ILE A 256 5.94 -0.38 -10.49
N VAL A 257 6.45 0.82 -10.20
CA VAL A 257 6.02 2.07 -10.86
C VAL A 257 6.34 2.04 -12.35
N GLU A 258 7.56 1.61 -12.75
CA GLU A 258 7.95 1.49 -14.16
C GLU A 258 7.11 0.46 -14.92
N ARG A 259 6.74 -0.67 -14.28
CA ARG A 259 5.81 -1.64 -14.87
C ARG A 259 4.45 -1.01 -15.14
N ASP A 260 3.89 -0.33 -14.15
CA ASP A 260 2.51 0.20 -14.21
C ASP A 260 2.41 1.40 -15.15
N MET A 261 3.46 2.23 -15.21
CA MET A 261 3.55 3.40 -16.09
C MET A 261 4.10 3.04 -17.48
N ASN A 262 4.68 1.85 -17.64
CA ASN A 262 5.38 1.39 -18.85
C ASN A 262 6.43 2.39 -19.37
N GLN A 263 7.17 3.01 -18.44
CA GLN A 263 8.23 3.98 -18.74
C GLN A 263 9.26 4.06 -17.62
N PRO A 264 10.54 4.45 -17.93
CA PRO A 264 11.56 4.66 -16.90
C PRO A 264 11.18 5.76 -15.92
N MET A 265 11.51 5.56 -14.63
CA MET A 265 11.29 6.51 -13.55
C MET A 265 12.62 6.94 -12.90
N PRO A 266 13.42 7.81 -13.57
CA PRO A 266 14.79 8.12 -13.16
C PRO A 266 14.89 8.71 -11.75
N ASN A 267 13.90 9.49 -11.32
CA ASN A 267 13.90 10.10 -9.98
C ASN A 267 13.83 9.05 -8.85
N ILE A 268 12.99 8.02 -9.02
CA ILE A 268 12.88 6.93 -8.05
C ILE A 268 14.09 6.01 -8.18
N ARG A 269 14.52 5.74 -9.42
CA ARG A 269 15.66 4.87 -9.74
C ARG A 269 16.96 5.36 -9.13
N ALA A 270 17.14 6.69 -8.98
CA ALA A 270 18.29 7.26 -8.31
C ALA A 270 18.48 6.74 -6.88
N ALA A 271 17.41 6.34 -6.21
CA ALA A 271 17.47 5.71 -4.88
C ALA A 271 18.13 4.31 -4.89
N LEU A 272 18.30 3.67 -6.06
CA LEU A 272 19.05 2.42 -6.20
C LEU A 272 20.57 2.63 -6.38
N GLU A 273 21.05 3.86 -6.55
CA GLU A 273 22.49 4.10 -6.74
C GLU A 273 23.37 3.43 -5.69
N PRO A 274 23.02 3.38 -4.38
CA PRO A 274 23.86 2.71 -3.38
C PRO A 274 24.12 1.24 -3.67
N ILE A 275 23.17 0.55 -4.32
CA ILE A 275 23.29 -0.88 -4.67
C ILE A 275 23.70 -1.11 -6.11
N LEU A 276 23.66 -0.12 -6.97
CA LEU A 276 24.08 -0.20 -8.38
C LEU A 276 25.56 0.16 -8.61
N ARG A 277 26.24 0.70 -7.63
CA ARG A 277 27.68 0.95 -7.63
C ARG A 277 28.44 -0.32 -7.23
#